data_7de786f5f7ea17b17487241a99dd2ce2
#
_entry.id   7de786f5f7ea17b17487241a99dd2ce2
#
_cell.length_a   1.000
_cell.length_b   1.000
_cell.length_c   1.000
_cell.angle_alpha   90.00
_cell.angle_beta   90.00
_cell.angle_gamma   90.00
#
_symmetry.space_group_name_H-M   'P 1'
#
loop_
_entity.id
_entity.type
_entity.pdbx_description
1 polymer ?
#
loop_
_entity_poly.entity_id
_entity_poly.type
_entity_poly.pdbx_seq_one_letter_code
_entity_poly.pdbx_strand_id
1 'polypeptide(L)'
;EMEVKDAQREKMAQADGFIAALDQSGGSTPKALGLYGISEDAWSTEEEMFDLVHAMRTRIITSPAFNGDRILAAILFENTMKNTVEGLPTAEYLWSKKQVVPILKIDKGLAEESNGVQMMKPMPDLGNTLSSANEHGIFGTKMRSVIKEHSTNGIHDVVKQQFEVGAEILSAGLVPIIEPEVDINLSLIHI
;
A
#
# COMPACT_ATOMS: atom_id res chain seq x y z
N GLU A 1 -10.72 -18.86 7.27
CA GLU A 1 -10.18 -17.84 6.31
C GLU A 1 -11.29 -17.04 5.63
N MET A 2 -12.36 -17.69 5.15
CA MET A 2 -13.50 -17.02 4.51
C MET A 2 -14.21 -16.06 5.46
N GLU A 3 -14.48 -16.47 6.70
CA GLU A 3 -15.07 -15.62 7.74
C GLU A 3 -14.25 -14.37 8.05
N VAL A 4 -12.91 -14.48 8.07
CA VAL A 4 -12.02 -13.33 8.31
C VAL A 4 -12.11 -12.31 7.17
N LYS A 5 -12.04 -12.76 5.92
CA LYS A 5 -12.16 -11.85 4.76
C LYS A 5 -13.54 -11.21 4.66
N ASP A 6 -14.59 -11.89 5.05
CA ASP A 6 -15.95 -11.33 5.08
C ASP A 6 -16.08 -10.24 6.15
N ALA A 7 -15.55 -10.46 7.36
CA ALA A 7 -15.51 -9.44 8.42
C ALA A 7 -14.64 -8.22 8.02
N GLN A 8 -13.51 -8.45 7.37
CA GLN A 8 -12.68 -7.37 6.83
C GLN A 8 -13.42 -6.56 5.75
N ARG A 9 -14.14 -7.24 4.86
CA ARG A 9 -14.96 -6.62 3.82
C ARG A 9 -16.07 -5.77 4.41
N GLU A 10 -16.78 -6.29 5.40
CA GLU A 10 -17.84 -5.58 6.10
C GLU A 10 -17.28 -4.30 6.76
N LYS A 11 -16.15 -4.41 7.47
CA LYS A 11 -15.47 -3.26 8.05
C LYS A 11 -15.13 -2.20 7.02
N MET A 12 -14.49 -2.59 5.90
CA MET A 12 -14.12 -1.65 4.82
C MET A 12 -15.33 -0.99 4.17
N ALA A 13 -16.46 -1.68 4.09
CA ALA A 13 -17.67 -1.17 3.44
C ALA A 13 -18.52 -0.26 4.34
N GLN A 14 -18.48 -0.42 5.66
CA GLN A 14 -19.47 0.18 6.55
C GLN A 14 -18.89 1.01 7.69
N ALA A 15 -17.65 0.78 8.10
CA ALA A 15 -17.07 1.49 9.23
C ALA A 15 -16.54 2.87 8.83
N ASP A 16 -16.64 3.82 9.75
CA ASP A 16 -16.03 5.14 9.63
C ASP A 16 -14.56 5.09 10.03
N GLY A 17 -13.70 5.82 9.30
CA GLY A 17 -12.29 5.90 9.64
C GLY A 17 -11.42 6.28 8.45
N PHE A 18 -10.13 5.97 8.55
CA PHE A 18 -9.14 6.26 7.51
C PHE A 18 -8.19 5.09 7.31
N ILE A 19 -7.44 5.12 6.22
CA ILE A 19 -6.42 4.13 5.87
C ILE A 19 -5.04 4.70 6.23
N ALA A 20 -4.28 3.96 7.04
CA ALA A 20 -2.91 4.31 7.40
C ALA A 20 -1.94 3.89 6.29
N ALA A 21 -1.11 4.81 5.81
CA ALA A 21 -0.09 4.52 4.80
C ALA A 21 1.25 4.18 5.46
N LEU A 22 1.58 2.90 5.50
CA LEU A 22 2.87 2.36 5.99
C LEU A 22 3.67 1.70 4.85
N ASP A 23 3.48 2.20 3.63
CA ASP A 23 3.98 1.58 2.40
C ASP A 23 5.13 2.33 1.75
N GLN A 24 5.78 3.27 2.46
CA GLN A 24 6.98 3.94 1.95
C GLN A 24 8.02 2.88 1.58
N SER A 25 8.55 2.98 0.36
CA SER A 25 9.46 2.00 -0.22
C SER A 25 10.47 2.65 -1.16
N GLY A 26 11.57 1.96 -1.44
CA GLY A 26 12.61 2.45 -2.36
C GLY A 26 13.14 3.83 -1.95
N GLY A 27 13.14 4.78 -2.87
CA GLY A 27 13.68 6.13 -2.67
C GLY A 27 12.98 6.98 -1.60
N SER A 28 11.76 6.62 -1.16
CA SER A 28 11.06 7.31 -0.07
C SER A 28 11.40 6.79 1.32
N THR A 29 12.08 5.65 1.42
CA THR A 29 12.45 5.01 2.70
C THR A 29 13.41 5.85 3.53
N PRO A 30 14.55 6.34 3.00
CA PRO A 30 15.47 7.20 3.76
C PRO A 30 14.78 8.47 4.27
N LYS A 31 13.93 9.08 3.45
CA LYS A 31 13.15 10.25 3.85
C LYS A 31 12.19 9.94 4.99
N ALA A 32 11.50 8.80 4.95
CA ALA A 32 10.60 8.39 6.02
C ALA A 32 11.35 8.16 7.34
N LEU A 33 12.52 7.50 7.31
CA LEU A 33 13.39 7.32 8.47
C LEU A 33 13.88 8.66 9.02
N GLY A 34 14.32 9.57 8.15
CA GLY A 34 14.77 10.91 8.53
C GLY A 34 13.68 11.72 9.23
N LEU A 35 12.44 11.69 8.74
CA LEU A 35 11.29 12.32 9.38
C LEU A 35 10.93 11.68 10.73
N TYR A 36 11.28 10.42 10.92
CA TYR A 36 11.12 9.70 12.19
C TYR A 36 12.29 9.96 13.18
N GLY A 37 13.33 10.68 12.74
CA GLY A 37 14.49 11.03 13.55
C GLY A 37 15.67 10.05 13.46
N ILE A 38 15.68 9.19 12.43
CA ILE A 38 16.78 8.27 12.12
C ILE A 38 17.55 8.82 10.93
N SER A 39 18.80 9.23 11.14
CA SER A 39 19.67 9.79 10.10
C SER A 39 20.28 8.72 9.19
N GLU A 40 20.73 9.12 7.99
CA GLU A 40 21.26 8.18 6.98
C GLU A 40 22.58 7.49 7.40
N ASP A 41 23.28 8.00 8.41
CA ASP A 41 24.46 7.38 8.99
C ASP A 41 24.14 6.22 9.98
N ALA A 42 22.85 5.99 10.24
CA ALA A 42 22.41 4.89 11.10
C ALA A 42 22.44 3.52 10.41
N TRP A 43 22.67 3.45 9.10
CA TRP A 43 22.78 2.19 8.34
C TRP A 43 23.88 2.29 7.29
N SER A 44 24.46 1.16 6.94
CA SER A 44 25.51 1.03 5.90
C SER A 44 25.07 0.16 4.73
N THR A 45 24.05 -0.68 4.93
CA THR A 45 23.51 -1.58 3.93
C THR A 45 22.01 -1.40 3.78
N GLU A 46 21.46 -1.82 2.65
CA GLU A 46 20.01 -1.80 2.41
C GLU A 46 19.25 -2.70 3.40
N GLU A 47 19.84 -3.83 3.79
CA GLU A 47 19.27 -4.73 4.78
C GLU A 47 19.13 -4.04 6.16
N GLU A 48 20.18 -3.37 6.64
CA GLU A 48 20.14 -2.59 7.88
C GLU A 48 19.09 -1.48 7.81
N MET A 49 18.96 -0.81 6.67
CA MET A 49 17.92 0.19 6.45
C MET A 49 16.51 -0.42 6.57
N PHE A 50 16.27 -1.58 5.97
CA PHE A 50 14.97 -2.26 6.06
C PHE A 50 14.67 -2.76 7.48
N ASP A 51 15.67 -3.17 8.25
CA ASP A 51 15.51 -3.51 9.68
C ASP A 51 15.05 -2.30 10.50
N LEU A 52 15.65 -1.13 10.25
CA LEU A 52 15.25 0.13 10.90
C LEU A 52 13.83 0.54 10.50
N VAL A 53 13.46 0.38 9.23
CA VAL A 53 12.10 0.64 8.75
C VAL A 53 11.11 -0.31 9.41
N HIS A 54 11.42 -1.59 9.51
CA HIS A 54 10.55 -2.55 10.17
C HIS A 54 10.41 -2.25 11.67
N ALA A 55 11.48 -1.88 12.34
CA ALA A 55 11.45 -1.45 13.75
C ALA A 55 10.58 -0.19 13.93
N MET A 56 10.68 0.79 13.04
CA MET A 56 9.84 1.99 13.05
C MET A 56 8.36 1.62 12.88
N ARG A 57 8.04 0.82 11.88
CA ARG A 57 6.65 0.38 11.61
C ARG A 57 6.09 -0.45 12.74
N THR A 58 6.88 -1.33 13.33
CA THR A 58 6.49 -2.10 14.50
C THR A 58 6.09 -1.19 15.67
N ARG A 59 6.86 -0.14 15.98
CA ARG A 59 6.50 0.83 17.03
C ARG A 59 5.20 1.55 16.73
N ILE A 60 4.95 1.90 15.46
CA ILE A 60 3.68 2.54 15.04
C ILE A 60 2.52 1.56 15.24
N ILE A 61 2.64 0.35 14.70
CA ILE A 61 1.58 -0.67 14.71
C ILE A 61 1.26 -1.13 16.14
N THR A 62 2.26 -1.26 17.00
CA THR A 62 2.08 -1.71 18.39
C THR A 62 1.58 -0.61 19.33
N SER A 63 1.66 0.66 18.94
CA SER A 63 1.14 1.78 19.74
C SER A 63 -0.32 1.53 20.16
N PRO A 64 -0.70 1.81 21.41
CA PRO A 64 -2.10 1.73 21.86
C PRO A 64 -3.05 2.61 21.05
N ALA A 65 -2.55 3.74 20.52
CA ALA A 65 -3.33 4.64 19.68
C ALA A 65 -3.57 4.11 18.25
N PHE A 66 -2.78 3.12 17.81
CA PHE A 66 -2.95 2.45 16.51
C PHE A 66 -3.91 1.27 16.69
N ASN A 67 -5.18 1.48 16.39
CA ASN A 67 -6.21 0.46 16.54
C ASN A 67 -7.38 0.69 15.58
N GLY A 68 -8.27 -0.29 15.50
CA GLY A 68 -9.41 -0.32 14.58
C GLY A 68 -10.57 0.62 14.90
N ASP A 69 -10.51 1.43 15.97
CA ASP A 69 -11.59 2.38 16.30
C ASP A 69 -11.69 3.50 15.26
N ARG A 70 -10.56 3.87 14.63
CA ARG A 70 -10.47 4.92 13.60
C ARG A 70 -9.68 4.50 12.37
N ILE A 71 -8.83 3.49 12.48
CA ILE A 71 -8.00 2.99 11.38
C ILE A 71 -8.69 1.78 10.77
N LEU A 72 -9.22 1.95 9.56
CA LEU A 72 -9.88 0.87 8.83
C LEU A 72 -8.88 -0.16 8.34
N ALA A 73 -7.79 0.31 7.75
CA ALA A 73 -6.77 -0.51 7.12
C ALA A 73 -5.38 0.11 7.24
N ALA A 74 -4.35 -0.70 7.05
CA ALA A 74 -2.97 -0.26 6.90
C ALA A 74 -2.39 -0.78 5.60
N ILE A 75 -1.80 0.11 4.80
CA ILE A 75 -1.10 -0.25 3.57
C ILE A 75 0.33 -0.60 3.95
N LEU A 76 0.75 -1.81 3.62
CA LEU A 76 2.06 -2.35 3.91
C LEU A 76 2.94 -2.37 2.66
N PHE A 77 4.24 -2.25 2.87
CA PHE A 77 5.26 -2.61 1.91
C PHE A 77 5.56 -4.12 2.01
N GLU A 78 6.05 -4.73 0.94
CA GLU A 78 6.28 -6.18 0.85
C GLU A 78 7.20 -6.71 1.97
N ASN A 79 8.28 -6.00 2.29
CA ASN A 79 9.17 -6.35 3.38
C ASN A 79 8.44 -6.39 4.72
N THR A 80 7.59 -5.41 5.02
CA THR A 80 6.80 -5.37 6.25
C THR A 80 5.80 -6.53 6.31
N MET A 81 5.16 -6.86 5.18
CA MET A 81 4.25 -8.01 5.09
C MET A 81 4.94 -9.33 5.42
N LYS A 82 6.16 -9.53 4.92
CA LYS A 82 6.94 -10.77 5.11
C LYS A 82 7.57 -10.91 6.50
N ASN A 83 7.56 -9.84 7.28
CA ASN A 83 8.10 -9.83 8.65
C ASN A 83 7.02 -10.12 9.70
N THR A 84 7.42 -10.15 10.94
CA THR A 84 6.54 -10.39 12.10
C THR A 84 6.49 -9.17 13.01
N VAL A 85 5.38 -9.03 13.73
CA VAL A 85 5.19 -8.05 14.80
C VAL A 85 4.81 -8.82 16.06
N GLU A 86 5.58 -8.66 17.12
CA GLU A 86 5.40 -9.39 18.39
C GLU A 86 5.24 -10.92 18.20
N GLY A 87 5.99 -11.49 17.26
CA GLY A 87 6.00 -12.92 16.97
C GLY A 87 4.87 -13.45 16.09
N LEU A 88 3.94 -12.59 15.64
CA LEU A 88 2.89 -12.93 14.69
C LEU A 88 3.21 -12.38 13.28
N PRO A 89 2.80 -13.04 12.20
CA PRO A 89 2.81 -12.43 10.87
C PRO A 89 2.14 -11.06 10.90
N THR A 90 2.73 -10.08 10.23
CA THR A 90 2.29 -8.66 10.34
C THR A 90 0.80 -8.49 10.03
N ALA A 91 0.28 -9.13 8.98
CA ALA A 91 -1.14 -9.04 8.64
C ALA A 91 -2.06 -9.68 9.69
N GLU A 92 -1.63 -10.81 10.26
CA GLU A 92 -2.35 -11.46 11.35
C GLU A 92 -2.37 -10.58 12.61
N TYR A 93 -1.24 -9.97 12.97
CA TYR A 93 -1.18 -9.02 14.09
C TYR A 93 -2.13 -7.84 13.89
N LEU A 94 -2.10 -7.22 12.71
CA LEU A 94 -2.97 -6.09 12.38
C LEU A 94 -4.45 -6.44 12.57
N TRP A 95 -4.88 -7.58 12.06
CA TRP A 95 -6.28 -7.97 12.18
C TRP A 95 -6.64 -8.47 13.57
N SER A 96 -5.90 -9.46 14.10
CA SER A 96 -6.27 -10.13 15.35
C SER A 96 -6.07 -9.26 16.60
N LYS A 97 -5.06 -8.39 16.62
CA LYS A 97 -4.71 -7.55 17.79
C LYS A 97 -5.20 -6.12 17.67
N LYS A 98 -5.29 -5.59 16.46
CA LYS A 98 -5.61 -4.18 16.21
C LYS A 98 -6.95 -3.95 15.52
N GLN A 99 -7.56 -4.98 14.93
CA GLN A 99 -8.77 -4.87 14.11
C GLN A 99 -8.57 -3.92 12.91
N VAL A 100 -7.36 -3.91 12.35
CA VAL A 100 -6.97 -3.11 11.19
C VAL A 100 -6.80 -4.02 9.99
N VAL A 101 -7.43 -3.70 8.87
CA VAL A 101 -7.41 -4.53 7.66
C VAL A 101 -6.05 -4.40 6.96
N PRO A 102 -5.35 -5.51 6.66
CA PRO A 102 -4.05 -5.47 6.00
C PRO A 102 -4.18 -5.34 4.48
N ILE A 103 -3.50 -4.34 3.91
CA ILE A 103 -3.45 -4.05 2.47
C ILE A 103 -1.99 -4.04 2.02
N LEU A 104 -1.70 -4.56 0.83
CA LEU A 104 -0.35 -4.59 0.26
C LEU A 104 -0.20 -3.59 -0.88
N LYS A 105 0.82 -2.74 -0.83
CA LYS A 105 1.27 -1.98 -2.00
C LYS A 105 1.93 -2.92 -3.01
N ILE A 106 1.42 -2.94 -4.24
CA ILE A 106 1.88 -3.85 -5.29
C ILE A 106 2.61 -3.15 -6.44
N ASP A 107 2.39 -1.85 -6.67
CA ASP A 107 3.08 -1.15 -7.74
C ASP A 107 4.60 -1.10 -7.52
N LYS A 108 5.34 -1.06 -8.59
CA LYS A 108 6.82 -0.97 -8.62
C LYS A 108 7.30 0.47 -8.87
N GLY A 109 6.46 1.45 -8.57
CA GLY A 109 6.70 2.87 -8.81
C GLY A 109 6.11 3.37 -10.12
N LEU A 110 6.32 4.65 -10.38
CA LEU A 110 5.79 5.34 -11.55
C LEU A 110 6.72 5.19 -12.75
N ALA A 111 6.13 5.00 -13.93
CA ALA A 111 6.82 5.07 -15.21
C ALA A 111 7.18 6.53 -15.55
N GLU A 112 7.94 6.74 -16.61
CA GLU A 112 8.22 8.06 -17.18
C GLU A 112 6.91 8.79 -17.52
N GLU A 113 6.92 10.12 -17.37
CA GLU A 113 5.77 10.95 -17.73
C GLU A 113 5.54 10.93 -19.24
N SER A 114 4.31 10.68 -19.65
CA SER A 114 3.87 10.72 -21.04
C SER A 114 2.41 11.12 -21.11
N ASN A 115 2.05 11.98 -22.06
CA ASN A 115 0.67 12.47 -22.22
C ASN A 115 0.08 13.08 -20.93
N GLY A 116 0.90 13.77 -20.13
CA GLY A 116 0.47 14.42 -18.90
C GLY A 116 0.11 13.47 -17.75
N VAL A 117 0.55 12.21 -17.82
CA VAL A 117 0.34 11.20 -16.78
C VAL A 117 1.60 10.37 -16.52
N GLN A 118 1.67 9.77 -15.35
CA GLN A 118 2.62 8.70 -15.05
C GLN A 118 1.84 7.41 -14.77
N MET A 119 1.98 6.46 -15.66
CA MET A 119 1.46 5.10 -15.51
C MET A 119 2.24 4.34 -14.44
N MET A 120 1.72 3.23 -13.97
CA MET A 120 2.52 2.29 -13.18
C MET A 120 3.57 1.62 -14.06
N LYS A 121 4.76 1.38 -13.50
CA LYS A 121 5.76 0.51 -14.12
C LYS A 121 5.19 -0.89 -14.36
N PRO A 122 5.66 -1.63 -15.37
CA PRO A 122 5.28 -3.01 -15.58
C PRO A 122 5.50 -3.87 -14.33
N MET A 123 4.57 -4.78 -14.08
CA MET A 123 4.60 -5.72 -12.95
C MET A 123 4.60 -7.17 -13.49
N PRO A 124 5.73 -7.66 -14.06
CA PRO A 124 5.79 -8.99 -14.69
C PRO A 124 5.54 -10.12 -13.69
N ASP A 125 5.82 -9.90 -12.43
CA ASP A 125 5.65 -10.85 -11.32
C ASP A 125 4.35 -10.67 -10.54
N LEU A 126 3.35 -9.98 -11.08
CA LEU A 126 2.10 -9.66 -10.35
C LEU A 126 1.44 -10.92 -9.79
N GLY A 127 1.33 -11.99 -10.58
CA GLY A 127 0.73 -13.24 -10.12
C GLY A 127 1.40 -13.84 -8.88
N ASN A 128 2.74 -13.85 -8.83
CA ASN A 128 3.49 -14.30 -7.65
C ASN A 128 3.30 -13.37 -6.46
N THR A 129 3.25 -12.07 -6.69
CA THR A 129 2.98 -11.07 -5.64
C THR A 129 1.59 -11.28 -5.03
N LEU A 130 0.56 -11.52 -5.84
CA LEU A 130 -0.81 -11.77 -5.37
C LEU A 130 -0.94 -13.12 -4.64
N SER A 131 -0.23 -14.16 -5.08
CA SER A 131 -0.15 -15.43 -4.38
C SER A 131 0.47 -15.25 -2.99
N SER A 132 1.61 -14.58 -2.92
CA SER A 132 2.29 -14.26 -1.65
C SER A 132 1.42 -13.42 -0.73
N ALA A 133 0.68 -12.46 -1.26
CA ALA A 133 -0.26 -11.65 -0.48
C ALA A 133 -1.35 -12.53 0.17
N ASN A 134 -1.92 -13.46 -0.57
CA ASN A 134 -2.90 -14.41 -0.03
C ASN A 134 -2.31 -15.31 1.05
N GLU A 135 -1.10 -15.84 0.84
CA GLU A 135 -0.38 -16.68 1.81
C GLU A 135 -0.11 -15.95 3.13
N HIS A 136 0.12 -14.63 3.07
CA HIS A 136 0.35 -13.78 4.25
C HIS A 136 -0.92 -13.16 4.84
N GLY A 137 -2.11 -13.56 4.38
CA GLY A 137 -3.38 -13.08 4.96
C GLY A 137 -3.75 -11.64 4.59
N ILE A 138 -3.25 -11.12 3.49
CA ILE A 138 -3.61 -9.79 2.97
C ILE A 138 -5.05 -9.81 2.45
N PHE A 139 -5.79 -8.75 2.74
CA PHE A 139 -7.17 -8.55 2.27
C PHE A 139 -7.22 -7.94 0.87
N GLY A 140 -6.41 -6.94 0.61
CA GLY A 140 -6.47 -6.19 -0.63
C GLY A 140 -5.13 -5.54 -0.99
N THR A 141 -5.14 -4.79 -2.07
CA THR A 141 -3.94 -4.18 -2.63
C THR A 141 -4.10 -2.69 -2.85
N LYS A 142 -2.97 -1.98 -2.96
CA LYS A 142 -2.92 -0.58 -3.36
C LYS A 142 -1.90 -0.41 -4.48
N MET A 143 -2.26 0.38 -5.49
CA MET A 143 -1.43 0.70 -6.64
C MET A 143 -1.70 2.14 -7.11
N ARG A 144 -0.63 2.91 -7.37
CA ARG A 144 -0.70 4.33 -7.65
C ARG A 144 -0.26 4.66 -9.06
N SER A 145 -1.06 5.50 -9.73
CA SER A 145 -0.72 6.23 -10.94
C SER A 145 -0.90 7.73 -10.68
N VAL A 146 -0.32 8.62 -11.48
CA VAL A 146 -0.46 10.07 -11.29
C VAL A 146 -0.93 10.74 -12.56
N ILE A 147 -1.95 11.59 -12.43
CA ILE A 147 -2.44 12.51 -13.46
C ILE A 147 -1.85 13.89 -13.17
N LYS A 148 -1.03 14.40 -14.10
CA LYS A 148 -0.28 15.66 -13.94
C LYS A 148 -0.82 16.80 -14.81
N GLU A 149 -1.63 16.48 -15.82
CA GLU A 149 -2.24 17.43 -16.71
C GLU A 149 -3.63 16.95 -17.16
N HIS A 150 -4.47 17.87 -17.59
CA HIS A 150 -5.73 17.53 -18.24
C HIS A 150 -5.45 17.00 -19.65
N SER A 151 -5.34 15.70 -19.76
CA SER A 151 -5.12 14.97 -21.02
C SER A 151 -6.13 13.84 -21.13
N THR A 152 -7.06 13.95 -22.08
CA THR A 152 -8.09 12.92 -22.28
C THR A 152 -7.45 11.54 -22.54
N ASN A 153 -6.44 11.47 -23.39
CA ASN A 153 -5.76 10.21 -23.70
C ASN A 153 -4.97 9.68 -22.50
N GLY A 154 -4.20 10.53 -21.82
CA GLY A 154 -3.44 10.13 -20.65
C GLY A 154 -4.33 9.64 -19.50
N ILE A 155 -5.41 10.34 -19.21
CA ILE A 155 -6.39 9.92 -18.18
C ILE A 155 -7.02 8.58 -18.56
N HIS A 156 -7.43 8.41 -19.84
CA HIS A 156 -7.96 7.14 -20.33
C HIS A 156 -6.96 5.98 -20.12
N ASP A 157 -5.69 6.20 -20.45
CA ASP A 157 -4.65 5.17 -20.34
C ASP A 157 -4.42 4.77 -18.87
N VAL A 158 -4.35 5.75 -17.95
CA VAL A 158 -4.24 5.50 -16.50
C VAL A 158 -5.43 4.69 -15.98
N VAL A 159 -6.64 5.12 -16.30
CA VAL A 159 -7.88 4.44 -15.87
C VAL A 159 -7.92 3.01 -16.42
N LYS A 160 -7.61 2.84 -17.71
CA LYS A 160 -7.57 1.52 -18.33
C LYS A 160 -6.58 0.59 -17.63
N GLN A 161 -5.33 1.04 -17.40
CA GLN A 161 -4.32 0.23 -16.70
C GLN A 161 -4.78 -0.15 -15.30
N GLN A 162 -5.30 0.80 -14.52
CA GLN A 162 -5.77 0.57 -13.16
C GLN A 162 -6.89 -0.49 -13.12
N PHE A 163 -7.85 -0.44 -14.04
CA PHE A 163 -8.94 -1.41 -14.06
C PHE A 163 -8.54 -2.76 -14.63
N GLU A 164 -7.63 -2.83 -15.60
CA GLU A 164 -7.09 -4.11 -16.11
C GLU A 164 -6.35 -4.86 -15.00
N VAL A 165 -5.43 -4.19 -14.30
CA VAL A 165 -4.72 -4.77 -13.16
C VAL A 165 -5.70 -5.06 -11.99
N GLY A 166 -6.67 -4.19 -11.75
CA GLY A 166 -7.71 -4.40 -10.75
C GLY A 166 -8.54 -5.67 -11.00
N ALA A 167 -8.86 -5.98 -12.25
CA ALA A 167 -9.57 -7.21 -12.60
C ALA A 167 -8.73 -8.47 -12.31
N GLU A 168 -7.41 -8.43 -12.55
CA GLU A 168 -6.50 -9.51 -12.21
C GLU A 168 -6.42 -9.72 -10.69
N ILE A 169 -6.33 -8.63 -9.91
CA ILE A 169 -6.34 -8.66 -8.45
C ILE A 169 -7.64 -9.28 -7.91
N LEU A 170 -8.79 -8.88 -8.44
CA LEU A 170 -10.08 -9.46 -8.08
C LEU A 170 -10.14 -10.95 -8.39
N SER A 171 -9.61 -11.37 -9.54
CA SER A 171 -9.54 -12.78 -9.93
C SER A 171 -8.67 -13.62 -8.98
N ALA A 172 -7.69 -12.98 -8.32
CA ALA A 172 -6.87 -13.60 -7.29
C ALA A 172 -7.55 -13.61 -5.88
N GLY A 173 -8.77 -13.10 -5.76
CA GLY A 173 -9.53 -13.06 -4.50
C GLY A 173 -9.10 -11.95 -3.54
N LEU A 174 -8.46 -10.89 -4.05
CA LEU A 174 -8.05 -9.69 -3.31
C LEU A 174 -8.88 -8.47 -3.76
N VAL A 175 -8.98 -7.45 -2.90
CA VAL A 175 -9.74 -6.23 -3.18
C VAL A 175 -8.77 -5.10 -3.57
N PRO A 176 -8.82 -4.57 -4.81
CA PRO A 176 -7.93 -3.50 -5.23
C PRO A 176 -8.40 -2.12 -4.74
N ILE A 177 -7.48 -1.29 -4.28
CA ILE A 177 -7.66 0.16 -4.25
C ILE A 177 -7.23 0.69 -5.62
N ILE A 178 -8.15 1.34 -6.30
CA ILE A 178 -7.93 2.03 -7.56
C ILE A 178 -7.51 3.46 -7.25
N GLU A 179 -6.25 3.82 -7.54
CA GLU A 179 -5.67 5.11 -7.16
C GLU A 179 -5.06 5.85 -8.36
N PRO A 180 -5.87 6.41 -9.26
CA PRO A 180 -5.42 7.37 -10.25
C PRO A 180 -5.30 8.75 -9.57
N GLU A 181 -4.20 8.98 -8.86
CA GLU A 181 -3.98 10.22 -8.12
C GLU A 181 -3.90 11.43 -9.05
N VAL A 182 -4.64 12.47 -8.75
CA VAL A 182 -4.51 13.77 -9.43
C VAL A 182 -3.50 14.62 -8.66
N ASP A 183 -2.51 15.19 -9.36
CA ASP A 183 -1.52 16.07 -8.73
C ASP A 183 -2.23 17.25 -8.06
N ILE A 184 -1.96 17.46 -6.79
CA ILE A 184 -2.59 18.53 -5.98
C ILE A 184 -2.33 19.95 -6.49
N ASN A 185 -1.31 20.11 -7.32
CA ASN A 185 -1.00 21.40 -7.96
C ASN A 185 -1.75 21.61 -9.30
N LEU A 186 -2.48 20.59 -9.76
CA LEU A 186 -3.29 20.68 -10.95
C LEU A 186 -4.53 21.55 -10.70
N SER A 187 -4.77 22.51 -11.57
CA SER A 187 -5.99 23.30 -11.52
C SER A 187 -7.22 22.44 -11.86
N LEU A 188 -8.10 22.26 -10.89
CA LEU A 188 -9.34 21.50 -11.07
C LEU A 188 -10.29 22.12 -12.11
N ILE A 189 -10.09 23.38 -12.49
CA ILE A 189 -10.90 24.07 -13.52
C ILE A 189 -10.72 23.42 -14.90
N HIS A 190 -9.65 22.70 -15.10
CA HIS A 190 -9.30 22.07 -16.38
C HIS A 190 -9.51 20.56 -16.43
N ILE A 191 -10.12 20.00 -15.39
CA ILE A 191 -10.44 18.55 -15.34
C ILE A 191 -11.89 18.27 -15.76
#